data_3ea4d8ad05b5c6db0960f8400908c6ba
#
_entry.id   3ea4d8ad05b5c6db0960f8400908c6ba
#
_cell.length_a   1.000
_cell.length_b   1.000
_cell.length_c   1.000
_cell.angle_alpha   90.00
_cell.angle_beta   90.00
_cell.angle_gamma   90.00
#
_symmetry.space_group_name_H-M   'P 1'
#
loop_
_entity.id
_entity.type
_entity.pdbx_description
1 polymer ?
#
loop_
_entity_poly.entity_id
_entity_poly.type
_entity_poly.pdbx_seq_one_letter_code
_entity_poly.pdbx_strand_id
1 'polypeptide(L)'
;DDPSRLADYSQLDRRVTYYSRVVRELDSRISFPAGTDFREVETDLAQRIDALGPAPAEAYARNAEAVVADAAKIEARGGRVYFVVMPTYGLMTRMEEKRHPRAAFWDRFAAAPNVRAVHFEDVPAMKAIAVPDGSHIDYHDRAALTNAMLDALGK
;
A
#
# COMPACT_ATOMS: atom_id res chain seq x y z
N ASP A 1 10.01 -12.62 24.62
CA ASP A 1 8.67 -12.84 24.04
C ASP A 1 7.67 -12.57 25.15
N ASP A 2 7.04 -11.41 25.13
CA ASP A 2 6.05 -10.97 26.09
C ASP A 2 4.65 -11.49 25.68
N PRO A 3 4.06 -12.44 26.42
CA PRO A 3 2.73 -12.99 26.08
C PRO A 3 1.61 -11.94 26.11
N SER A 4 1.80 -10.78 26.74
CA SER A 4 0.81 -9.70 26.77
C SER A 4 0.63 -9.02 25.39
N ARG A 5 1.63 -9.10 24.51
CA ARG A 5 1.53 -8.59 23.14
C ARG A 5 0.62 -9.44 22.25
N LEU A 6 0.47 -10.73 22.53
CA LEU A 6 -0.45 -11.61 21.80
C LEU A 6 -1.92 -11.34 22.15
N ALA A 7 -2.19 -10.87 23.38
CA ALA A 7 -3.54 -10.51 23.82
C ALA A 7 -4.10 -9.26 23.13
N ASP A 8 -3.24 -8.32 22.75
CA ASP A 8 -3.64 -7.09 22.06
C ASP A 8 -4.05 -7.35 20.58
N TYR A 9 -3.43 -8.33 19.94
CA TYR A 9 -3.83 -8.74 18.57
C TYR A 9 -5.19 -9.44 18.56
N SER A 10 -5.59 -10.13 19.62
CA SER A 10 -6.91 -10.76 19.71
C SER A 10 -8.04 -9.75 19.89
N GLN A 11 -7.75 -8.54 20.38
CA GLN A 11 -8.73 -7.45 20.49
C GLN A 11 -8.92 -6.68 19.18
N LEU A 12 -7.91 -6.65 18.31
CA LEU A 12 -8.05 -6.13 16.94
C LEU A 12 -8.94 -7.04 16.09
N ASP A 13 -8.91 -8.35 16.31
CA ASP A 13 -9.77 -9.33 15.64
C ASP A 13 -11.26 -9.17 15.97
N ARG A 14 -11.62 -8.55 17.10
CA ARG A 14 -13.02 -8.33 17.47
C ARG A 14 -13.66 -7.09 16.82
N ARG A 15 -12.86 -6.19 16.27
CA ARG A 15 -13.35 -4.94 15.66
C ARG A 15 -13.55 -5.00 14.15
N VAL A 16 -13.07 -6.04 13.50
CA VAL A 16 -13.10 -6.12 12.04
C VAL A 16 -13.53 -7.52 11.62
N THR A 17 -14.83 -7.71 11.58
CA THR A 17 -15.48 -8.99 11.21
C THR A 17 -15.05 -9.52 9.85
N TYR A 18 -14.50 -8.67 8.97
CA TYR A 18 -14.01 -9.12 7.67
C TYR A 18 -12.66 -9.80 7.73
N TYR A 19 -11.78 -9.41 8.65
CA TYR A 19 -10.49 -10.10 8.82
C TYR A 19 -10.65 -11.53 9.36
N SER A 20 -11.76 -11.84 10.01
CA SER A 20 -12.07 -13.21 10.42
C SER A 20 -12.34 -14.13 9.24
N ARG A 21 -12.60 -13.59 8.06
CA ARG A 21 -12.83 -14.34 6.80
C ARG A 21 -11.61 -14.34 5.87
N VAL A 22 -10.56 -13.58 6.20
CA VAL A 22 -9.28 -13.65 5.52
C VAL A 22 -8.49 -14.77 6.17
N VAL A 23 -8.23 -15.84 5.44
CA VAL A 23 -7.42 -16.96 5.95
C VAL A 23 -5.96 -16.48 6.00
N ARG A 24 -5.46 -16.28 7.23
CA ARG A 24 -4.03 -16.12 7.46
C ARG A 24 -3.41 -17.50 7.62
N GLU A 25 -2.64 -17.90 6.63
CA GLU A 25 -1.80 -19.07 6.78
C GLU A 25 -0.53 -18.73 7.57
N LEU A 26 0.14 -19.75 8.12
CA LEU A 26 1.35 -19.60 8.95
C LEU A 26 2.51 -18.85 8.27
N ASP A 27 2.47 -18.72 6.95
CA ASP A 27 3.44 -18.01 6.14
C ASP A 27 3.01 -16.57 5.74
N SER A 28 2.04 -16.01 6.45
CA SER A 28 1.51 -14.67 6.22
C SER A 28 0.81 -14.46 4.87
N ARG A 29 0.36 -15.52 4.23
CA ARG A 29 -0.46 -15.41 3.02
C ARG A 29 -1.83 -14.84 3.36
N ILE A 30 -2.32 -13.95 2.51
CA ILE A 30 -3.67 -13.42 2.58
C ILE A 30 -4.46 -14.04 1.42
N SER A 31 -5.60 -14.64 1.70
CA SER A 31 -6.54 -15.09 0.67
C SER A 31 -7.95 -14.61 0.98
N PHE A 32 -8.72 -14.43 -0.07
CA PHE A 32 -10.10 -13.96 0.02
C PHE A 32 -11.05 -15.06 -0.44
N PRO A 33 -11.68 -15.82 0.50
CA PRO A 33 -12.67 -16.81 0.14
C PRO A 33 -13.80 -16.23 -0.70
N ALA A 34 -14.35 -17.02 -1.61
CA ALA A 34 -15.50 -16.59 -2.41
C ALA A 34 -16.65 -16.15 -1.50
N GLY A 35 -17.25 -15.00 -1.81
CA GLY A 35 -18.35 -14.43 -1.03
C GLY A 35 -17.91 -13.70 0.24
N THR A 36 -16.60 -13.36 0.39
CA THR A 36 -16.15 -12.45 1.45
C THR A 36 -16.92 -11.13 1.37
N ASP A 37 -17.47 -10.71 2.50
CA ASP A 37 -18.28 -9.50 2.61
C ASP A 37 -17.42 -8.33 3.14
N PHE A 38 -17.26 -7.30 2.34
CA PHE A 38 -16.45 -6.11 2.67
C PHE A 38 -17.29 -4.89 3.11
N ARG A 39 -18.63 -5.02 3.23
CA ARG A 39 -19.53 -3.88 3.50
C ARG A 39 -19.21 -3.13 4.79
N GLU A 40 -18.80 -3.84 5.85
CA GLU A 40 -18.44 -3.18 7.12
C GLU A 40 -17.17 -2.34 6.96
N VAL A 41 -16.17 -2.87 6.24
CA VAL A 41 -14.92 -2.15 5.94
C VAL A 41 -15.19 -0.93 5.08
N GLU A 42 -15.99 -1.10 4.05
CA GLU A 42 -16.36 0.01 3.16
C GLU A 42 -17.11 1.10 3.92
N THR A 43 -18.00 0.73 4.85
CA THR A 43 -18.73 1.70 5.68
C THR A 43 -17.79 2.46 6.61
N ASP A 44 -16.90 1.76 7.30
CA ASP A 44 -15.91 2.38 8.20
C ASP A 44 -14.93 3.29 7.43
N LEU A 45 -14.44 2.81 6.28
CA LEU A 45 -13.58 3.61 5.41
C LEU A 45 -14.28 4.85 4.87
N ALA A 46 -15.53 4.75 4.44
CA ALA A 46 -16.29 5.89 3.95
C ALA A 46 -16.41 6.99 5.02
N GLN A 47 -16.74 6.61 6.26
CA GLN A 47 -16.81 7.56 7.38
C GLN A 47 -15.44 8.21 7.68
N ARG A 48 -14.37 7.45 7.63
CA ARG A 48 -13.02 7.99 7.84
C ARG A 48 -12.59 8.94 6.73
N ILE A 49 -12.91 8.62 5.48
CA ILE A 49 -12.59 9.46 4.32
C ILE A 49 -13.22 10.83 4.45
N ASP A 50 -14.48 10.89 4.90
CA ASP A 50 -15.20 12.15 5.07
C ASP A 50 -14.54 13.05 6.12
N ALA A 51 -13.99 12.47 7.17
CA ALA A 51 -13.29 13.19 8.24
C ALA A 51 -11.84 13.59 7.89
N LEU A 52 -11.23 13.00 6.83
CA LEU A 52 -9.85 13.27 6.48
C LEU A 52 -9.71 14.59 5.72
N GLY A 53 -8.75 15.41 6.17
CA GLY A 53 -8.21 16.52 5.39
C GLY A 53 -6.94 16.11 4.60
N PRO A 54 -6.45 16.98 3.71
CA PRO A 54 -5.19 16.75 3.01
C PRO A 54 -4.02 16.67 4.00
N ALA A 55 -3.02 15.88 3.68
CA ALA A 55 -1.80 15.79 4.46
C ALA A 55 -1.01 17.11 4.38
N PRO A 56 -0.26 17.48 5.44
CA PRO A 56 0.62 18.64 5.38
C PRO A 56 1.73 18.47 4.34
N ALA A 57 1.68 19.24 3.25
CA ALA A 57 2.61 19.10 2.13
C ALA A 57 4.08 19.32 2.55
N GLU A 58 4.35 20.25 3.47
CA GLU A 58 5.70 20.50 3.97
C GLU A 58 6.27 19.32 4.78
N ALA A 59 5.43 18.67 5.59
CA ALA A 59 5.85 17.50 6.34
C ALA A 59 6.17 16.34 5.40
N TYR A 60 5.36 16.16 4.36
CA TYR A 60 5.62 15.16 3.32
C TYR A 60 6.93 15.45 2.60
N ALA A 61 7.16 16.69 2.17
CA ALA A 61 8.39 17.09 1.48
C ALA A 61 9.65 16.80 2.31
N ARG A 62 9.65 17.18 3.61
CA ARG A 62 10.77 16.87 4.51
C ARG A 62 11.01 15.36 4.64
N ASN A 63 9.95 14.56 4.75
CA ASN A 63 10.07 13.10 4.82
C ASN A 63 10.61 12.52 3.51
N ALA A 64 10.13 13.02 2.38
CA ALA A 64 10.60 12.63 1.05
C ALA A 64 12.10 12.91 0.87
N GLU A 65 12.57 14.10 1.25
CA GLU A 65 14.00 14.46 1.23
C GLU A 65 14.83 13.50 2.10
N ALA A 66 14.36 13.18 3.32
CA ALA A 66 15.05 12.26 4.21
C ALA A 66 15.15 10.85 3.60
N VAL A 67 14.06 10.34 3.01
CA VAL A 67 14.02 9.03 2.37
C VAL A 67 14.94 8.98 1.15
N VAL A 68 14.99 10.04 0.32
CA VAL A 68 15.92 10.14 -0.81
C VAL A 68 17.38 10.17 -0.33
N ALA A 69 17.67 10.88 0.76
CA ALA A 69 19.01 10.90 1.35
C ALA A 69 19.44 9.52 1.87
N ASP A 70 18.51 8.75 2.46
CA ASP A 70 18.80 7.37 2.89
C ASP A 70 18.98 6.41 1.71
N ALA A 71 18.18 6.57 0.65
CA ALA A 71 18.37 5.84 -0.60
C ALA A 71 19.77 6.08 -1.19
N ALA A 72 20.23 7.32 -1.21
CA ALA A 72 21.57 7.68 -1.68
C ALA A 72 22.69 6.98 -0.88
N LYS A 73 22.53 6.80 0.43
CA LYS A 73 23.50 6.05 1.27
C LYS A 73 23.58 4.57 0.88
N ILE A 74 22.45 3.98 0.51
CA ILE A 74 22.39 2.58 0.04
C ILE A 74 23.08 2.48 -1.33
N GLU A 75 22.79 3.41 -2.23
CA GLU A 75 23.35 3.43 -3.58
C GLU A 75 24.86 3.69 -3.58
N ALA A 76 25.36 4.53 -2.70
CA ALA A 76 26.77 4.76 -2.52
C ALA A 76 27.56 3.49 -2.11
N ARG A 77 26.87 2.48 -1.59
CA ARG A 77 27.43 1.15 -1.25
C ARG A 77 27.19 0.09 -2.33
N GLY A 78 26.74 0.50 -3.53
CA GLY A 78 26.47 -0.37 -4.66
C GLY A 78 25.06 -0.98 -4.68
N GLY A 79 24.19 -0.60 -3.74
CA GLY A 79 22.77 -1.00 -3.75
C GLY A 79 21.96 -0.22 -4.78
N ARG A 80 20.71 -0.62 -4.95
CA ARG A 80 19.72 0.11 -5.75
C ARG A 80 18.43 0.23 -4.96
N VAL A 81 17.81 1.41 -4.99
CA VAL A 81 16.54 1.67 -4.31
C VAL A 81 15.47 2.01 -5.35
N TYR A 82 14.32 1.40 -5.19
CA TYR A 82 13.14 1.65 -6.01
C TYR A 82 11.96 1.96 -5.09
N PHE A 83 11.18 2.95 -5.49
CA PHE A 83 9.97 3.35 -4.81
C PHE A 83 8.76 2.90 -5.63
N VAL A 84 7.86 2.18 -5.01
CA VAL A 84 6.70 1.63 -5.70
C VAL A 84 5.43 1.96 -4.94
N VAL A 85 4.44 2.54 -5.62
CA VAL A 85 3.08 2.61 -5.11
C VAL A 85 2.35 1.34 -5.54
N MET A 86 1.92 0.58 -4.55
CA MET A 86 1.22 -0.68 -4.74
C MET A 86 -0.23 -0.45 -5.16
N PRO A 87 -0.88 -1.42 -5.84
CA PRO A 87 -2.27 -1.29 -6.23
C PRO A 87 -3.20 -1.06 -5.04
N THR A 88 -4.06 -0.06 -5.17
CA THR A 88 -5.21 0.18 -4.30
C THR A 88 -6.46 0.29 -5.16
N TYR A 89 -7.65 0.12 -4.55
CA TYR A 89 -8.90 0.20 -5.28
C TYR A 89 -10.04 0.81 -4.45
N GLY A 90 -11.03 1.36 -5.14
CA GLY A 90 -12.28 1.81 -4.54
C GLY A 90 -12.09 2.92 -3.50
N LEU A 91 -12.55 2.68 -2.28
CA LEU A 91 -12.47 3.64 -1.18
C LEU A 91 -11.05 3.94 -0.74
N MET A 92 -10.14 2.95 -0.79
CA MET A 92 -8.73 3.17 -0.44
C MET A 92 -8.08 4.17 -1.39
N THR A 93 -8.25 3.99 -2.69
CA THR A 93 -7.74 4.96 -3.69
C THR A 93 -8.32 6.36 -3.47
N ARG A 94 -9.62 6.46 -3.16
CA ARG A 94 -10.23 7.77 -2.85
C ARG A 94 -9.67 8.40 -1.57
N MET A 95 -9.38 7.60 -0.56
CA MET A 95 -8.76 8.06 0.68
C MET A 95 -7.35 8.59 0.42
N GLU A 96 -6.56 7.84 -0.33
CA GLU A 96 -5.21 8.23 -0.71
C GLU A 96 -5.21 9.52 -1.53
N GLU A 97 -6.05 9.62 -2.54
CA GLU A 97 -6.15 10.82 -3.38
C GLU A 97 -6.64 12.04 -2.59
N LYS A 98 -7.59 11.87 -1.66
CA LYS A 98 -8.04 12.96 -0.80
C LYS A 98 -6.95 13.44 0.14
N ARG A 99 -6.15 12.51 0.69
CA ARG A 99 -5.11 12.83 1.67
C ARG A 99 -3.79 13.25 1.03
N HIS A 100 -3.41 12.59 -0.05
CA HIS A 100 -2.15 12.78 -0.77
C HIS A 100 -2.42 12.85 -2.28
N PRO A 101 -3.07 13.92 -2.79
CA PRO A 101 -3.32 14.05 -4.22
C PRO A 101 -2.05 13.76 -5.02
N ARG A 102 -2.14 12.79 -5.92
CA ARG A 102 -0.98 12.23 -6.64
C ARG A 102 -0.08 13.30 -7.24
N ALA A 103 -0.67 14.27 -7.96
CA ALA A 103 0.08 15.34 -8.61
C ALA A 103 0.86 16.24 -7.63
N ALA A 104 0.35 16.40 -6.41
CA ALA A 104 0.98 17.25 -5.41
C ALA A 104 2.05 16.55 -4.56
N PHE A 105 1.97 15.23 -4.45
CA PHE A 105 2.84 14.42 -3.60
C PHE A 105 3.70 13.46 -4.41
N TRP A 106 3.10 12.39 -4.96
CA TRP A 106 3.87 11.34 -5.64
C TRP A 106 4.60 11.83 -6.88
N ASP A 107 3.93 12.54 -7.78
CA ASP A 107 4.54 12.96 -9.04
C ASP A 107 5.71 13.91 -8.80
N ARG A 108 5.63 14.76 -7.76
CA ARG A 108 6.76 15.62 -7.35
C ARG A 108 7.92 14.81 -6.78
N PHE A 109 7.63 13.82 -5.95
CA PHE A 109 8.63 12.91 -5.40
C PHE A 109 9.31 12.10 -6.52
N ALA A 110 8.53 11.52 -7.42
CA ALA A 110 9.02 10.69 -8.52
C ALA A 110 9.87 11.49 -9.53
N ALA A 111 9.61 12.81 -9.66
CA ALA A 111 10.39 13.69 -10.52
C ALA A 111 11.72 14.14 -9.90
N ALA A 112 11.99 13.84 -8.62
CA ALA A 112 13.23 14.24 -7.97
C ALA A 112 14.45 13.50 -8.58
N PRO A 113 15.60 14.17 -8.68
CA PRO A 113 16.82 13.56 -9.21
C PRO A 113 17.18 12.26 -8.46
N ASN A 114 17.61 11.25 -9.22
CA ASN A 114 18.03 9.94 -8.71
C ASN A 114 16.91 9.10 -8.01
N VAL A 115 15.67 9.51 -8.12
CA VAL A 115 14.52 8.71 -7.67
C VAL A 115 14.10 7.77 -8.79
N ARG A 116 14.08 6.46 -8.50
CA ARG A 116 13.49 5.43 -9.36
C ARG A 116 12.15 5.04 -8.77
N ALA A 117 11.09 5.48 -9.41
CA ALA A 117 9.75 5.37 -8.87
C ALA A 117 8.76 4.79 -9.89
N VAL A 118 7.87 3.93 -9.42
CA VAL A 118 6.78 3.33 -10.23
C VAL A 118 5.47 3.47 -9.47
N HIS A 119 4.46 3.98 -10.15
CA HIS A 119 3.09 4.00 -9.65
C HIS A 119 2.27 2.93 -10.37
N PHE A 120 1.48 2.15 -9.64
CA PHE A 120 0.71 1.05 -10.23
C PHE A 120 -0.23 1.50 -11.36
N GLU A 121 -0.77 2.72 -11.29
CA GLU A 121 -1.65 3.26 -12.31
C GLU A 121 -0.96 3.48 -13.67
N ASP A 122 0.36 3.67 -13.67
CA ASP A 122 1.15 3.87 -14.88
C ASP A 122 1.58 2.54 -15.52
N VAL A 123 1.32 1.42 -14.83
CA VAL A 123 1.68 0.07 -15.27
C VAL A 123 0.42 -0.76 -15.48
N PRO A 124 -0.06 -0.94 -16.73
CA PRO A 124 -1.31 -1.66 -17.01
C PRO A 124 -1.40 -3.03 -16.35
N ALA A 125 -0.29 -3.78 -16.32
CA ALA A 125 -0.25 -5.10 -15.69
C ALA A 125 -0.39 -5.04 -14.18
N MET A 126 0.14 -4.03 -13.49
CA MET A 126 -0.08 -3.82 -12.06
C MET A 126 -1.51 -3.34 -11.77
N LYS A 127 -2.01 -2.44 -12.60
CA LYS A 127 -3.38 -1.91 -12.48
C LYS A 127 -4.46 -2.99 -12.66
N ALA A 128 -4.17 -4.03 -13.41
CA ALA A 128 -5.08 -5.15 -13.64
C ALA A 128 -5.16 -6.15 -12.48
N ILE A 129 -4.26 -6.06 -11.49
CA ILE A 129 -4.27 -6.96 -10.34
C ILE A 129 -5.48 -6.65 -9.44
N ALA A 130 -6.22 -7.68 -9.08
CA ALA A 130 -7.35 -7.54 -8.17
C ALA A 130 -6.89 -7.22 -6.74
N VAL A 131 -7.60 -6.29 -6.10
CA VAL A 131 -7.36 -5.87 -4.70
C VAL A 131 -8.71 -5.97 -3.98
N PRO A 132 -9.11 -7.17 -3.53
CA PRO A 132 -10.49 -7.44 -3.12
C PRO A 132 -11.02 -6.58 -1.98
N ASP A 133 -10.19 -6.22 -1.00
CA ASP A 133 -10.53 -5.32 0.11
C ASP A 133 -10.09 -3.87 -0.13
N GLY A 134 -9.59 -3.57 -1.32
CA GLY A 134 -9.08 -2.25 -1.71
C GLY A 134 -7.62 -1.98 -1.37
N SER A 135 -6.94 -2.81 -0.58
CA SER A 135 -5.56 -2.58 -0.13
C SER A 135 -4.64 -3.80 -0.14
N HIS A 136 -5.20 -5.00 -0.17
CA HIS A 136 -4.41 -6.24 -0.16
C HIS A 136 -4.73 -7.09 -1.39
N ILE A 137 -3.69 -7.67 -1.96
CA ILE A 137 -3.81 -8.65 -3.04
C ILE A 137 -4.05 -10.05 -2.47
N ASP A 138 -4.74 -10.90 -3.21
CA ASP A 138 -4.76 -12.33 -2.91
C ASP A 138 -3.38 -12.93 -3.17
N TYR A 139 -2.95 -13.87 -2.32
CA TYR A 139 -1.62 -14.47 -2.44
C TYR A 139 -1.41 -15.23 -3.76
N HIS A 140 -2.49 -15.66 -4.41
CA HIS A 140 -2.42 -16.30 -5.72
C HIS A 140 -1.94 -15.34 -6.81
N ASP A 141 -2.20 -14.03 -6.66
CA ASP A 141 -1.82 -13.00 -7.62
C ASP A 141 -0.41 -12.42 -7.37
N ARG A 142 0.24 -12.83 -6.26
CA ARG A 142 1.55 -12.31 -5.87
C ARG A 142 2.62 -12.40 -6.96
N ALA A 143 2.66 -13.54 -7.68
CA ALA A 143 3.65 -13.73 -8.75
C ALA A 143 3.37 -12.81 -9.93
N ALA A 144 2.11 -12.64 -10.32
CA ALA A 144 1.71 -11.73 -11.40
C ALA A 144 2.08 -10.29 -11.07
N LEU A 145 1.76 -9.83 -9.84
CA LEU A 145 2.13 -8.48 -9.38
C LEU A 145 3.64 -8.30 -9.32
N THR A 146 4.38 -9.27 -8.76
CA THR A 146 5.83 -9.18 -8.65
C THR A 146 6.49 -9.09 -10.02
N ASN A 147 6.06 -9.91 -10.98
CA ASN A 147 6.59 -9.86 -12.34
C ASN A 147 6.28 -8.52 -13.02
N ALA A 148 5.02 -8.05 -12.93
CA ALA A 148 4.64 -6.75 -13.49
C ALA A 148 5.46 -5.59 -12.90
N MET A 149 5.74 -5.64 -11.60
CA MET A 149 6.59 -4.66 -10.91
C MET A 149 8.04 -4.76 -11.40
N LEU A 150 8.62 -5.96 -11.48
CA LEU A 150 10.00 -6.16 -11.92
C LEU A 150 10.17 -5.72 -13.39
N ASP A 151 9.23 -6.05 -14.26
CA ASP A 151 9.24 -5.61 -15.64
C ASP A 151 9.22 -4.07 -15.75
N ALA A 152 8.36 -3.42 -14.96
CA ALA A 152 8.29 -1.96 -14.90
C ALA A 152 9.58 -1.31 -14.37
N LEU A 153 10.32 -2.02 -13.53
CA LEU A 153 11.62 -1.59 -12.98
C LEU A 153 12.80 -1.97 -13.90
N GLY A 154 12.56 -2.63 -15.04
CA GLY A 154 13.58 -3.09 -15.98
C GLY A 154 14.46 -4.21 -15.43
N LYS A 155 13.87 -5.16 -14.69
CA LYS A 155 14.53 -6.29 -14.04
C LYS A 155 14.11 -7.63 -14.61
#